data_c215c20a608b6fcd8ceb31499b7bcf7a
#
_entry.id   c215c20a608b6fcd8ceb31499b7bcf7a
#
_cell.length_a   1.000
_cell.length_b   1.000
_cell.length_c   1.000
_cell.angle_alpha   90.00
_cell.angle_beta   90.00
_cell.angle_gamma   90.00
#
_symmetry.space_group_name_H-M   'P 1'
#
loop_
_entity.id
_entity.type
_entity.pdbx_description
1 polymer ?
#
loop_
_entity_poly.entity_id
_entity_poly.type
_entity_poly.pdbx_seq_one_letter_code
_entity_poly.pdbx_strand_id
1 'polypeptide(L)'
;MVKSKRNVWGAIVLLFLLTSTTSAQGKQNHLYKSGYDDVPRFGGPGSVGGTLEEDDRAEGYRFDGLQRGLKPYFDWKARVNEKHGLAFSFDYTALYQGANESAGTEDDAAGGIFRFFGSWTVLNRGGGSPGSIVYKVENRHRLGSGVAPQGLGFEIGYGGLTAAPFSDIDWALTNLYWQQKFSDGRVAFNIGVVDATDYVNVYGLVNPWTSFSNLAFLTDATIPAPNQGLGVVLGLMATDNIYVVGGLADSNGDPTKPEDFFSSFFDDSEYFTHVEIGWTPSQDRIYLDNIHLTYWYADERKAAGVPDGWGWAFSASKFIDDKWMPFLRLGYAEDGGALWERSISTGLGYYMAGRKDLAGIGLNWSRPSETGIGTGLDDQYTVEAFYRWQLSQNFAITPDVQLLIDPALNSAESSIWVLGLRGRLTL
;
A
#
# COMPACT_ATOMS: atom_id res chain seq x y z
N MET A 1 9.63 -11.95 -44.74
CA MET A 1 8.45 -12.72 -44.30
C MET A 1 7.98 -12.08 -42.97
N VAL A 2 6.98 -11.27 -43.07
CA VAL A 2 6.44 -10.49 -41.91
C VAL A 2 5.50 -11.42 -41.16
N LYS A 3 5.82 -11.76 -39.91
CA LYS A 3 4.90 -12.48 -39.02
C LYS A 3 3.94 -11.48 -38.36
N SER A 4 2.68 -11.58 -38.73
CA SER A 4 1.56 -10.88 -38.13
C SER A 4 1.44 -11.23 -36.64
N LYS A 5 1.65 -10.26 -35.76
CA LYS A 5 1.29 -10.37 -34.33
C LYS A 5 -0.24 -10.30 -34.21
N ARG A 6 -0.87 -11.39 -33.84
CA ARG A 6 -2.32 -11.45 -33.55
C ARG A 6 -2.61 -10.69 -32.25
N ASN A 7 -3.46 -9.67 -32.35
CA ASN A 7 -3.99 -8.92 -31.21
C ASN A 7 -4.85 -9.82 -30.30
N VAL A 8 -4.35 -10.13 -29.10
CA VAL A 8 -5.05 -10.91 -28.06
C VAL A 8 -5.91 -10.00 -27.14
N TRP A 9 -5.93 -8.71 -27.37
CA TRP A 9 -6.47 -7.69 -26.44
C TRP A 9 -7.98 -7.39 -26.55
N GLY A 10 -8.73 -8.14 -27.37
CA GLY A 10 -10.17 -7.87 -27.60
C GLY A 10 -11.14 -8.41 -26.56
N ALA A 11 -10.74 -9.23 -25.60
CA ALA A 11 -11.67 -10.02 -24.80
C ALA A 11 -11.82 -9.62 -23.32
N ILE A 12 -10.99 -8.72 -22.78
CA ILE A 12 -10.96 -8.45 -21.32
C ILE A 12 -11.75 -7.20 -20.92
N VAL A 13 -12.05 -6.29 -21.83
CA VAL A 13 -12.71 -4.99 -21.52
C VAL A 13 -14.23 -5.10 -21.30
N LEU A 14 -14.88 -6.21 -21.61
CA LEU A 14 -16.36 -6.31 -21.63
C LEU A 14 -17.02 -6.83 -20.34
N LEU A 15 -16.30 -7.12 -19.27
CA LEU A 15 -16.91 -7.74 -18.05
C LEU A 15 -17.28 -6.72 -16.95
N PHE A 16 -17.01 -5.43 -17.10
CA PHE A 16 -17.25 -4.43 -16.05
C PHE A 16 -18.56 -3.64 -16.15
N LEU A 17 -19.35 -3.81 -17.20
CA LEU A 17 -20.45 -2.86 -17.50
C LEU A 17 -21.88 -3.40 -17.37
N LEU A 18 -22.15 -4.53 -16.78
CA LEU A 18 -23.55 -4.99 -16.60
C LEU A 18 -23.75 -5.70 -15.26
N THR A 19 -24.13 -4.97 -14.22
CA THR A 19 -25.17 -5.36 -13.25
C THR A 19 -25.49 -4.18 -12.33
N SER A 20 -26.35 -3.29 -12.79
CA SER A 20 -27.21 -2.50 -11.93
C SER A 20 -28.43 -3.35 -11.66
N THR A 21 -28.61 -3.87 -10.44
CA THR A 21 -29.95 -4.16 -9.90
C THR A 21 -29.92 -4.39 -8.39
N THR A 22 -30.86 -3.71 -7.75
CA THR A 22 -31.54 -3.98 -6.49
C THR A 22 -30.73 -3.87 -5.20
N SER A 23 -30.97 -2.75 -4.54
CA SER A 23 -30.84 -2.56 -3.10
C SER A 23 -31.58 -3.65 -2.34
N ALA A 24 -30.89 -4.67 -1.87
CA ALA A 24 -31.28 -5.39 -0.70
C ALA A 24 -30.69 -4.62 0.49
N GLN A 25 -31.54 -3.99 1.32
CA GLN A 25 -31.22 -3.63 2.70
C GLN A 25 -30.92 -4.93 3.46
N GLY A 26 -29.76 -5.51 3.21
CA GLY A 26 -29.14 -6.53 4.02
C GLY A 26 -28.40 -5.84 5.14
N LYS A 27 -28.57 -6.34 6.37
CA LYS A 27 -27.86 -5.94 7.58
C LYS A 27 -26.45 -5.48 7.22
N GLN A 28 -26.14 -4.20 7.48
CA GLN A 28 -24.80 -3.65 7.39
C GLN A 28 -23.89 -4.50 8.28
N ASN A 29 -23.22 -5.47 7.69
CA ASN A 29 -22.04 -6.05 8.31
C ASN A 29 -20.98 -4.98 8.26
N HIS A 30 -20.76 -4.32 9.38
CA HIS A 30 -19.68 -3.36 9.57
C HIS A 30 -18.35 -4.08 9.40
N LEU A 31 -17.87 -4.13 8.16
CA LEU A 31 -16.62 -4.77 7.74
C LEU A 31 -15.38 -4.09 8.34
N TYR A 32 -15.55 -2.86 8.80
CA TYR A 32 -14.56 -2.02 9.43
C TYR A 32 -15.18 -1.29 10.64
N LYS A 33 -15.43 -2.01 11.73
CA LYS A 33 -15.52 -1.34 13.03
C LYS A 33 -14.12 -1.24 13.57
N SER A 34 -13.57 -0.04 13.60
CA SER A 34 -12.40 0.20 14.41
C SER A 34 -12.83 0.06 15.88
N GLY A 35 -12.15 -0.78 16.65
CA GLY A 35 -12.41 -0.88 18.08
C GLY A 35 -12.03 0.41 18.82
N TYR A 36 -11.41 1.38 18.15
CA TYR A 36 -10.80 2.56 18.75
C TYR A 36 -11.43 3.87 18.32
N ASP A 37 -12.04 3.90 17.14
CA ASP A 37 -12.62 5.10 16.57
C ASP A 37 -13.77 4.67 15.64
N ASP A 38 -15.00 4.83 16.10
CA ASP A 38 -16.21 4.47 15.33
C ASP A 38 -16.46 5.39 14.13
N VAL A 39 -15.64 6.42 13.96
CA VAL A 39 -15.79 7.42 12.90
C VAL A 39 -15.01 6.99 11.66
N PRO A 40 -15.65 6.90 10.48
CA PRO A 40 -14.98 6.55 9.22
C PRO A 40 -13.75 7.41 8.94
N ARG A 41 -12.79 6.86 8.21
CA ARG A 41 -11.50 7.53 7.97
C ARG A 41 -11.17 7.59 6.48
N PHE A 42 -10.30 8.53 6.14
CA PHE A 42 -9.47 8.52 4.96
C PHE A 42 -8.09 7.96 5.36
N GLY A 43 -7.48 7.18 4.50
CA GLY A 43 -6.25 6.42 4.74
C GLY A 43 -6.49 4.93 4.50
N GLY A 44 -5.65 4.33 3.64
CA GLY A 44 -5.83 2.98 3.13
C GLY A 44 -5.61 1.87 4.16
N PRO A 45 -5.77 0.61 3.74
CA PRO A 45 -5.52 -0.57 4.56
C PRO A 45 -4.10 -0.66 5.12
N GLY A 46 -3.10 -0.04 4.45
CA GLY A 46 -1.69 0.05 4.91
C GLY A 46 -1.42 1.14 5.93
N SER A 47 -2.32 2.12 6.08
CA SER A 47 -2.18 3.20 7.06
C SER A 47 -2.18 2.68 8.49
N VAL A 48 -1.70 3.49 9.44
CA VAL A 48 -1.71 3.14 10.87
C VAL A 48 -3.10 2.72 11.31
N GLY A 49 -4.11 3.53 11.02
CA GLY A 49 -5.49 3.23 11.39
C GLY A 49 -6.03 1.97 10.71
N GLY A 50 -5.72 1.75 9.41
CA GLY A 50 -6.12 0.56 8.67
C GLY A 50 -5.48 -0.71 9.23
N THR A 51 -4.19 -0.64 9.58
CA THR A 51 -3.45 -1.77 10.16
C THR A 51 -3.98 -2.13 11.55
N LEU A 52 -4.22 -1.14 12.43
CA LEU A 52 -4.82 -1.37 13.76
C LEU A 52 -6.16 -2.09 13.65
N GLU A 53 -7.01 -1.66 12.72
CA GLU A 53 -8.32 -2.26 12.50
C GLU A 53 -8.24 -3.69 11.98
N GLU A 54 -7.34 -3.96 11.03
CA GLU A 54 -7.13 -5.31 10.51
C GLU A 54 -6.63 -6.27 11.60
N ASP A 55 -5.69 -5.81 12.44
CA ASP A 55 -5.09 -6.61 13.50
C ASP A 55 -6.08 -6.92 14.64
N ASP A 56 -6.99 -6.00 14.95
CA ASP A 56 -8.01 -6.19 16.00
C ASP A 56 -9.19 -7.05 15.59
N ARG A 57 -9.33 -7.38 14.31
CA ARG A 57 -10.45 -8.17 13.82
C ARG A 57 -10.48 -9.55 14.47
N ALA A 58 -11.47 -9.81 15.32
CA ALA A 58 -11.68 -11.09 15.99
C ALA A 58 -12.51 -12.02 15.10
N GLU A 59 -11.94 -13.15 14.69
CA GLU A 59 -12.60 -14.22 13.93
C GLU A 59 -12.08 -15.61 14.37
N GLY A 60 -12.65 -16.73 13.85
CA GLY A 60 -12.19 -18.08 14.19
C GLY A 60 -10.81 -18.41 13.59
N TYR A 61 -9.81 -18.73 14.40
CA TYR A 61 -8.45 -19.05 13.99
C TYR A 61 -8.17 -20.55 14.04
N ARG A 62 -7.18 -21.02 13.25
CA ARG A 62 -6.78 -22.43 13.23
C ARG A 62 -6.07 -22.86 14.52
N PHE A 63 -5.38 -21.92 15.19
CA PHE A 63 -4.60 -22.16 16.40
C PHE A 63 -4.95 -21.17 17.50
N ASP A 64 -5.88 -21.54 18.38
CA ASP A 64 -6.33 -20.71 19.50
C ASP A 64 -5.36 -20.68 20.69
N GLY A 65 -4.33 -21.53 20.68
CA GLY A 65 -3.44 -21.69 21.83
C GLY A 65 -2.60 -20.44 22.12
N LEU A 66 -2.03 -19.83 21.09
CA LEU A 66 -1.23 -18.60 21.21
C LEU A 66 -2.10 -17.44 21.70
N GLN A 67 -3.29 -17.31 21.16
CA GLN A 67 -4.27 -16.28 21.53
C GLN A 67 -4.68 -16.36 22.99
N ARG A 68 -4.87 -17.58 23.52
CA ARG A 68 -5.22 -17.76 24.95
C ARG A 68 -4.09 -17.29 25.88
N GLY A 69 -2.82 -17.53 25.51
CA GLY A 69 -1.66 -17.06 26.27
C GLY A 69 -1.50 -15.53 26.26
N LEU A 70 -1.86 -14.88 25.17
CA LEU A 70 -1.74 -13.44 24.99
C LEU A 70 -2.99 -12.65 25.40
N LYS A 71 -4.07 -13.33 25.75
CA LYS A 71 -5.35 -12.68 26.13
C LYS A 71 -5.20 -11.60 27.23
N PRO A 72 -4.44 -11.79 28.32
CA PRO A 72 -4.29 -10.74 29.33
C PRO A 72 -3.62 -9.47 28.79
N TYR A 73 -2.70 -9.61 27.83
CA TYR A 73 -2.04 -8.50 27.16
C TYR A 73 -3.04 -7.73 26.27
N PHE A 74 -3.84 -8.40 25.45
CA PHE A 74 -4.85 -7.74 24.60
C PHE A 74 -5.96 -7.11 25.44
N ASP A 75 -6.41 -7.77 26.51
CA ASP A 75 -7.36 -7.17 27.45
C ASP A 75 -6.78 -5.91 28.12
N TRP A 76 -5.46 -5.86 28.37
CA TRP A 76 -4.81 -4.66 28.89
C TRP A 76 -4.75 -3.56 27.83
N LYS A 77 -4.36 -3.86 26.57
CA LYS A 77 -4.39 -2.88 25.45
C LYS A 77 -5.78 -2.26 25.29
N ALA A 78 -6.82 -3.10 25.28
CA ALA A 78 -8.21 -2.65 25.18
C ALA A 78 -8.58 -1.67 26.31
N ARG A 79 -8.20 -1.99 27.58
CA ARG A 79 -8.43 -1.08 28.71
C ARG A 79 -7.64 0.24 28.60
N VAL A 80 -6.41 0.19 28.09
CA VAL A 80 -5.61 1.41 27.84
C VAL A 80 -6.32 2.30 26.81
N ASN A 81 -6.82 1.71 25.73
CA ASN A 81 -7.57 2.45 24.74
C ASN A 81 -8.88 3.02 25.31
N GLU A 82 -9.70 2.18 25.97
CA GLU A 82 -10.96 2.60 26.57
C GLU A 82 -10.76 3.77 27.55
N LYS A 83 -9.73 3.69 28.41
CA LYS A 83 -9.47 4.68 29.45
C LYS A 83 -8.78 5.94 28.91
N HIS A 84 -7.80 5.79 28.03
CA HIS A 84 -6.88 6.86 27.63
C HIS A 84 -7.01 7.29 26.16
N GLY A 85 -7.75 6.53 25.32
CA GLY A 85 -7.87 6.77 23.88
C GLY A 85 -6.61 6.41 23.10
N LEU A 86 -5.73 5.59 23.68
CA LEU A 86 -4.46 5.18 23.07
C LEU A 86 -4.58 3.75 22.50
N ALA A 87 -4.61 3.65 21.18
CA ALA A 87 -4.50 2.41 20.43
C ALA A 87 -3.08 2.26 19.92
N PHE A 88 -2.46 1.11 20.10
CA PHE A 88 -1.09 0.86 19.59
C PHE A 88 -0.88 -0.62 19.28
N SER A 89 0.12 -0.88 18.44
CA SER A 89 0.54 -2.23 18.09
C SER A 89 2.03 -2.27 17.84
N PHE A 90 2.59 -3.49 17.97
CA PHE A 90 3.91 -3.84 17.51
C PHE A 90 3.77 -4.95 16.51
N ASP A 91 4.54 -4.92 15.44
CA ASP A 91 4.67 -6.09 14.58
C ASP A 91 6.12 -6.29 14.11
N TYR A 92 6.39 -7.52 13.72
CA TYR A 92 7.59 -7.89 13.02
C TYR A 92 7.23 -8.71 11.79
N THR A 93 7.71 -8.24 10.64
CA THR A 93 7.53 -8.95 9.38
C THR A 93 8.88 -9.31 8.80
N ALA A 94 9.12 -10.60 8.55
CA ALA A 94 10.30 -11.09 7.86
C ALA A 94 9.90 -11.59 6.47
N LEU A 95 10.77 -11.38 5.49
CA LEU A 95 10.62 -11.84 4.11
C LEU A 95 11.92 -12.44 3.61
N TYR A 96 11.83 -13.59 2.95
CA TYR A 96 12.86 -14.14 2.08
C TYR A 96 12.33 -14.20 0.65
N GLN A 97 13.16 -13.84 -0.32
CA GLN A 97 12.92 -14.03 -1.75
C GLN A 97 14.14 -14.66 -2.40
N GLY A 98 13.93 -15.61 -3.32
CA GLY A 98 14.99 -16.21 -4.14
C GLY A 98 14.54 -16.26 -5.59
N ALA A 99 15.43 -15.83 -6.50
CA ALA A 99 15.25 -15.85 -7.95
C ALA A 99 16.03 -17.01 -8.57
N ASN A 100 15.57 -17.49 -9.73
CA ASN A 100 16.28 -18.55 -10.46
C ASN A 100 17.40 -18.02 -11.34
N GLU A 101 17.40 -16.71 -11.65
CA GLU A 101 18.39 -16.04 -12.49
C GLU A 101 18.64 -14.61 -11.96
N SER A 102 19.84 -14.08 -12.20
CA SER A 102 20.22 -12.72 -11.82
C SER A 102 21.08 -12.05 -12.89
N ALA A 103 20.92 -10.75 -13.07
CA ALA A 103 21.82 -9.92 -13.88
C ALA A 103 23.04 -9.45 -13.08
N GLY A 104 22.94 -9.37 -11.76
CA GLY A 104 23.97 -8.98 -10.83
C GLY A 104 24.65 -10.17 -10.14
N THR A 105 25.07 -9.96 -8.90
CA THR A 105 25.79 -10.96 -8.11
C THR A 105 24.90 -11.73 -7.14
N GLU A 106 23.74 -11.16 -6.78
CA GLU A 106 22.82 -11.72 -5.80
C GLU A 106 21.55 -12.23 -6.51
N ASP A 107 21.13 -13.42 -6.18
CA ASP A 107 19.89 -14.03 -6.66
C ASP A 107 18.86 -14.25 -5.55
N ASP A 108 19.22 -13.93 -4.31
CA ASP A 108 18.31 -13.98 -3.17
C ASP A 108 18.45 -12.77 -2.25
N ALA A 109 17.43 -12.55 -1.43
CA ALA A 109 17.41 -11.48 -0.44
C ALA A 109 16.54 -11.86 0.76
N ALA A 110 16.95 -11.44 1.95
CA ALA A 110 16.14 -11.54 3.15
C ALA A 110 16.14 -10.23 3.93
N GLY A 111 14.99 -9.87 4.48
CA GLY A 111 14.83 -8.65 5.27
C GLY A 111 13.81 -8.78 6.36
N GLY A 112 13.93 -7.92 7.36
CA GLY A 112 13.02 -7.80 8.49
C GLY A 112 12.58 -6.36 8.69
N ILE A 113 11.33 -6.19 9.12
CA ILE A 113 10.78 -4.89 9.49
C ILE A 113 10.09 -5.03 10.84
N PHE A 114 10.60 -4.31 11.83
CA PHE A 114 9.91 -4.08 13.09
C PHE A 114 9.16 -2.76 13.00
N ARG A 115 7.89 -2.74 13.45
CA ARG A 115 7.09 -1.52 13.51
C ARG A 115 6.49 -1.33 14.89
N PHE A 116 6.54 -0.10 15.40
CA PHE A 116 5.76 0.37 16.52
C PHE A 116 4.87 1.51 16.05
N PHE A 117 3.57 1.34 16.14
CA PHE A 117 2.62 2.31 15.59
C PHE A 117 1.37 2.42 16.46
N GLY A 118 0.70 3.57 16.35
CA GLY A 118 -0.51 3.79 17.11
C GLY A 118 -1.20 5.11 16.79
N SER A 119 -2.37 5.26 17.42
CA SER A 119 -3.18 6.46 17.39
C SER A 119 -3.62 6.81 18.80
N TRP A 120 -3.40 8.05 19.21
CA TRP A 120 -3.84 8.57 20.50
C TRP A 120 -4.91 9.63 20.29
N THR A 121 -6.17 9.28 20.52
CA THR A 121 -7.30 10.21 20.44
C THR A 121 -7.34 11.05 21.70
N VAL A 122 -6.92 12.29 21.60
CA VAL A 122 -6.78 13.23 22.73
C VAL A 122 -7.94 14.22 22.84
N LEU A 123 -8.62 14.50 21.72
CA LEU A 123 -9.75 15.43 21.68
C LEU A 123 -11.03 14.71 21.24
N ASN A 124 -12.15 15.09 21.88
CA ASN A 124 -13.51 14.72 21.49
C ASN A 124 -13.72 13.21 21.30
N ARG A 125 -13.18 12.40 22.20
CA ARG A 125 -13.34 10.94 22.20
C ARG A 125 -14.81 10.55 22.31
N GLY A 126 -15.26 9.64 21.43
CA GLY A 126 -16.67 9.22 21.34
C GLY A 126 -17.60 10.28 20.74
N GLY A 127 -17.08 11.40 20.23
CA GLY A 127 -17.82 12.40 19.47
C GLY A 127 -17.53 12.31 17.96
N GLY A 128 -18.35 12.97 17.15
CA GLY A 128 -18.24 12.95 15.67
C GLY A 128 -17.07 13.73 15.07
N SER A 129 -16.22 14.36 15.93
CA SER A 129 -15.09 15.18 15.47
C SER A 129 -13.84 14.95 16.32
N PRO A 130 -13.30 13.71 16.38
CA PRO A 130 -12.12 13.39 17.17
C PRO A 130 -10.86 14.01 16.60
N GLY A 131 -9.92 14.35 17.52
CA GLY A 131 -8.56 14.78 17.20
C GLY A 131 -7.55 13.80 17.80
N SER A 132 -6.61 13.32 16.97
CA SER A 132 -5.67 12.26 17.34
C SER A 132 -4.24 12.58 16.92
N ILE A 133 -3.27 12.13 17.72
CA ILE A 133 -1.87 12.03 17.32
C ILE A 133 -1.66 10.61 16.77
N VAL A 134 -1.20 10.50 15.54
CA VAL A 134 -0.88 9.23 14.87
C VAL A 134 0.61 9.12 14.70
N TYR A 135 1.17 7.95 15.03
CA TYR A 135 2.62 7.73 14.97
C TYR A 135 2.97 6.34 14.45
N LYS A 136 4.12 6.23 13.80
CA LYS A 136 4.73 4.98 13.35
C LYS A 136 6.24 5.15 13.27
N VAL A 137 6.96 4.28 13.98
CA VAL A 137 8.41 4.15 13.93
C VAL A 137 8.73 2.75 13.43
N GLU A 138 9.65 2.66 12.50
CA GLU A 138 10.06 1.40 11.89
C GLU A 138 11.56 1.17 12.04
N ASN A 139 11.98 -0.08 12.14
CA ASN A 139 13.34 -0.49 11.88
C ASN A 139 13.32 -1.48 10.71
N ARG A 140 14.00 -1.14 9.62
CA ARG A 140 14.07 -1.92 8.40
C ARG A 140 15.51 -2.38 8.20
N HIS A 141 15.72 -3.69 8.13
CA HIS A 141 17.06 -4.25 8.10
C HIS A 141 17.15 -5.51 7.21
N ARG A 142 18.32 -5.74 6.68
CA ARG A 142 18.65 -6.99 6.00
C ARG A 142 18.78 -8.13 6.99
N LEU A 143 18.41 -9.33 6.57
CA LEU A 143 18.71 -10.59 7.24
C LEU A 143 19.72 -11.32 6.36
N GLY A 144 21.02 -11.16 6.65
CA GLY A 144 22.11 -11.72 5.83
C GLY A 144 23.04 -10.66 5.25
N SER A 145 23.89 -11.07 4.31
CA SER A 145 24.98 -10.24 3.75
C SER A 145 24.72 -9.68 2.35
N GLY A 146 23.65 -10.13 1.68
CA GLY A 146 23.33 -9.71 0.32
C GLY A 146 22.60 -8.37 0.23
N VAL A 147 21.81 -8.21 -0.79
CA VAL A 147 20.93 -7.04 -1.02
C VAL A 147 19.67 -7.13 -0.16
N ALA A 148 19.06 -5.98 0.19
CA ALA A 148 17.74 -5.97 0.80
C ALA A 148 16.66 -6.42 -0.21
N PRO A 149 15.55 -7.06 0.21
CA PRO A 149 14.51 -7.52 -0.72
C PRO A 149 13.94 -6.41 -1.61
N GLN A 150 13.90 -5.16 -1.15
CA GLN A 150 13.52 -4.02 -2.00
C GLN A 150 14.44 -3.87 -3.22
N GLY A 151 15.75 -4.10 -3.06
CA GLY A 151 16.74 -3.97 -4.12
C GLY A 151 16.84 -5.19 -5.03
N LEU A 152 16.31 -6.34 -4.65
CA LEU A 152 16.45 -7.60 -5.40
C LEU A 152 15.92 -7.46 -6.83
N GLY A 153 14.82 -6.74 -7.05
CA GLY A 153 14.27 -6.52 -8.39
C GLY A 153 15.29 -5.98 -9.36
N PHE A 154 16.00 -4.92 -8.98
CA PHE A 154 17.07 -4.32 -9.81
C PHE A 154 18.26 -5.27 -9.97
N GLU A 155 18.64 -5.99 -8.93
CA GLU A 155 19.76 -6.93 -8.96
C GLU A 155 19.54 -8.06 -9.96
N ILE A 156 18.33 -8.59 -10.04
CA ILE A 156 17.97 -9.65 -11.00
C ILE A 156 17.64 -9.11 -12.40
N GLY A 157 17.61 -7.77 -12.55
CA GLY A 157 17.36 -7.11 -13.84
C GLY A 157 15.91 -6.76 -14.14
N TYR A 158 15.04 -6.72 -13.12
CA TYR A 158 13.69 -6.22 -13.22
C TYR A 158 13.64 -4.70 -12.96
N GLY A 159 12.99 -3.94 -13.84
CA GLY A 159 12.79 -2.50 -13.69
C GLY A 159 11.67 -2.17 -12.70
N GLY A 160 11.77 -2.66 -11.46
CA GLY A 160 10.76 -2.48 -10.43
C GLY A 160 11.17 -3.13 -9.10
N LEU A 161 10.26 -3.11 -8.10
CA LEU A 161 10.51 -3.60 -6.75
C LEU A 161 9.70 -4.88 -6.49
N THR A 162 10.37 -6.00 -6.26
CA THR A 162 9.74 -7.29 -5.94
C THR A 162 9.19 -7.34 -4.52
N ALA A 163 9.69 -6.47 -3.61
CA ALA A 163 9.26 -6.36 -2.22
C ALA A 163 9.40 -4.91 -1.73
N ALA A 164 8.49 -4.02 -2.14
CA ALA A 164 8.60 -2.58 -2.01
C ALA A 164 8.97 -2.04 -0.60
N PRO A 165 8.42 -2.51 0.55
CA PRO A 165 8.74 -1.92 1.84
C PRO A 165 10.02 -2.47 2.50
N PHE A 166 10.62 -3.55 1.97
CA PHE A 166 11.73 -4.26 2.64
C PHE A 166 13.11 -3.67 2.29
N SER A 167 13.32 -2.41 2.65
CA SER A 167 14.60 -1.70 2.54
C SER A 167 15.55 -2.00 3.70
N ASP A 168 16.76 -1.44 3.67
CA ASP A 168 17.79 -1.52 4.72
C ASP A 168 18.19 -0.09 5.11
N ILE A 169 17.35 0.55 5.92
CA ILE A 169 17.50 1.97 6.30
C ILE A 169 17.60 2.18 7.81
N ASP A 170 17.64 1.09 8.60
CA ASP A 170 17.64 1.14 10.06
C ASP A 170 16.37 1.78 10.65
N TRP A 171 16.53 2.68 11.63
CA TRP A 171 15.42 3.34 12.29
C TRP A 171 14.89 4.51 11.48
N ALA A 172 13.56 4.57 11.33
CA ALA A 172 12.87 5.59 10.57
C ALA A 172 11.59 6.04 11.29
N LEU A 173 11.36 7.35 11.35
CA LEU A 173 10.11 7.97 11.77
C LEU A 173 9.22 8.14 10.54
N THR A 174 8.32 7.20 10.30
CA THR A 174 7.53 7.17 9.06
C THR A 174 6.18 7.86 9.17
N ASN A 175 5.62 8.02 10.39
CA ASN A 175 4.44 8.84 10.63
C ASN A 175 4.55 9.51 12.00
N LEU A 176 4.27 10.81 12.03
CA LEU A 176 3.99 11.58 13.25
C LEU A 176 3.16 12.79 12.85
N TYR A 177 1.86 12.67 12.91
CA TYR A 177 0.97 13.73 12.46
C TYR A 177 -0.23 13.90 13.38
N TRP A 178 -0.78 15.12 13.37
CA TRP A 178 -2.10 15.41 13.91
C TRP A 178 -3.15 15.03 12.86
N GLN A 179 -4.13 14.24 13.29
CA GLN A 179 -5.34 13.92 12.51
C GLN A 179 -6.53 14.60 13.17
N GLN A 180 -7.28 15.38 12.40
CA GLN A 180 -8.55 15.95 12.84
C GLN A 180 -9.66 15.48 11.92
N LYS A 181 -10.74 14.96 12.49
CA LYS A 181 -11.96 14.61 11.78
C LYS A 181 -13.07 15.58 12.13
N PHE A 182 -14.03 15.77 11.22
CA PHE A 182 -15.24 16.57 11.39
C PHE A 182 -16.42 15.88 10.76
N SER A 183 -17.64 16.25 11.19
CA SER A 183 -18.89 15.77 10.60
C SER A 183 -18.94 14.24 10.49
N ASP A 184 -18.67 13.55 11.60
CA ASP A 184 -18.64 12.09 11.67
C ASP A 184 -17.69 11.45 10.66
N GLY A 185 -16.49 12.08 10.46
CA GLY A 185 -15.44 11.58 9.58
C GLY A 185 -15.62 11.91 8.09
N ARG A 186 -16.65 12.64 7.72
CA ARG A 186 -16.86 13.08 6.33
C ARG A 186 -15.79 14.07 5.84
N VAL A 187 -15.15 14.76 6.76
CA VAL A 187 -13.98 15.60 6.50
C VAL A 187 -12.88 15.19 7.46
N ALA A 188 -11.67 15.01 6.95
CA ALA A 188 -10.49 14.76 7.76
C ALA A 188 -9.29 15.47 7.18
N PHE A 189 -8.41 16.00 8.04
CA PHE A 189 -7.09 16.42 7.61
C PHE A 189 -6.01 15.83 8.52
N ASN A 190 -4.83 15.61 7.93
CA ASN A 190 -3.62 15.18 8.60
C ASN A 190 -2.53 16.21 8.33
N ILE A 191 -1.74 16.57 9.33
CA ILE A 191 -0.62 17.50 9.21
C ILE A 191 0.54 17.06 10.10
N GLY A 192 1.73 16.95 9.52
CA GLY A 192 2.96 16.51 10.19
C GLY A 192 3.78 15.61 9.27
N VAL A 193 4.48 14.63 9.84
CA VAL A 193 5.23 13.62 9.07
C VAL A 193 4.25 12.59 8.55
N VAL A 194 4.03 12.55 7.23
CA VAL A 194 3.05 11.69 6.56
C VAL A 194 3.73 10.74 5.58
N ASP A 195 3.10 9.61 5.37
CA ASP A 195 3.40 8.68 4.29
C ASP A 195 2.37 8.92 3.18
N ALA A 196 2.78 9.48 2.05
CA ALA A 196 1.87 9.77 0.94
C ALA A 196 1.19 8.51 0.40
N THR A 197 1.85 7.34 0.47
CA THR A 197 1.30 6.06 0.00
C THR A 197 0.11 5.56 0.82
N ASP A 198 -0.12 6.10 2.03
CA ASP A 198 -1.31 5.81 2.82
C ASP A 198 -2.59 6.42 2.22
N TYR A 199 -2.47 7.40 1.30
CA TYR A 199 -3.59 8.23 0.81
C TYR A 199 -3.73 8.28 -0.71
N VAL A 200 -2.64 8.03 -1.46
CA VAL A 200 -2.58 8.22 -2.91
C VAL A 200 -2.90 6.92 -3.63
N ASN A 201 -3.91 6.93 -4.48
CA ASN A 201 -4.30 5.81 -5.35
C ASN A 201 -4.49 4.49 -4.60
N VAL A 202 -5.24 4.53 -3.50
CA VAL A 202 -5.40 3.42 -2.56
C VAL A 202 -6.60 2.54 -2.91
N TYR A 203 -6.43 1.22 -2.79
CA TYR A 203 -7.50 0.22 -2.93
C TYR A 203 -7.34 -0.92 -1.90
N GLY A 204 -8.28 -1.87 -1.86
CA GLY A 204 -8.36 -2.85 -0.76
C GLY A 204 -7.19 -3.83 -0.64
N LEU A 205 -6.39 -4.03 -1.70
CA LEU A 205 -5.25 -4.94 -1.70
C LEU A 205 -3.88 -4.20 -1.67
N VAL A 206 -3.86 -2.91 -1.35
CA VAL A 206 -2.63 -2.11 -1.33
C VAL A 206 -1.70 -2.44 -0.16
N ASN A 207 -2.17 -3.18 0.85
CA ASN A 207 -1.42 -3.40 2.09
C ASN A 207 -0.29 -4.43 1.90
N PRO A 208 1.00 -4.02 1.90
CA PRO A 208 2.13 -4.92 1.65
C PRO A 208 2.37 -5.93 2.78
N TRP A 209 1.75 -5.75 3.93
CA TRP A 209 1.88 -6.66 5.07
C TRP A 209 0.95 -7.87 4.95
N THR A 210 -0.11 -7.77 4.16
CA THR A 210 -1.21 -8.75 4.12
C THR A 210 -1.61 -9.20 2.72
N SER A 211 -1.10 -8.53 1.66
CA SER A 211 -1.45 -8.83 0.26
C SER A 211 -0.20 -8.98 -0.61
N PHE A 212 -0.19 -8.41 -1.80
CA PHE A 212 0.94 -8.44 -2.74
C PHE A 212 2.24 -7.89 -2.13
N SER A 213 3.38 -8.31 -2.67
CA SER A 213 4.72 -7.83 -2.30
C SER A 213 5.29 -6.89 -3.36
N ASN A 214 5.02 -7.18 -4.65
CA ASN A 214 5.54 -6.42 -5.78
C ASN A 214 4.84 -5.05 -5.89
N LEU A 215 5.64 -4.01 -6.14
CA LEU A 215 5.16 -2.64 -6.30
C LEU A 215 4.08 -2.49 -7.39
N ALA A 216 4.11 -3.34 -8.42
CA ALA A 216 3.11 -3.38 -9.50
C ALA A 216 1.65 -3.45 -9.02
N PHE A 217 1.42 -4.01 -7.83
CA PHE A 217 0.10 -4.26 -7.26
C PHE A 217 -0.14 -3.49 -5.94
N LEU A 218 0.83 -2.73 -5.47
CA LEU A 218 0.71 -1.86 -4.29
C LEU A 218 0.31 -0.43 -4.70
N THR A 219 1.21 0.52 -4.59
CA THR A 219 1.04 1.84 -5.20
C THR A 219 1.34 1.74 -6.69
N ASP A 220 0.65 2.48 -7.56
CA ASP A 220 0.99 2.48 -8.98
C ASP A 220 2.38 3.08 -9.18
N ALA A 221 3.29 2.33 -9.81
CA ALA A 221 4.70 2.75 -9.97
C ALA A 221 4.90 3.89 -11.00
N THR A 222 3.81 4.37 -11.61
CA THR A 222 3.77 5.64 -12.35
C THR A 222 3.60 6.86 -11.43
N ILE A 223 3.42 6.64 -10.12
CA ILE A 223 3.35 7.69 -9.10
C ILE A 223 4.69 7.72 -8.36
N PRO A 224 5.49 8.79 -8.46
CA PRO A 224 6.75 8.94 -7.74
C PRO A 224 6.48 9.37 -6.28
N ALA A 225 5.73 8.54 -5.54
CA ALA A 225 5.41 8.85 -4.15
C ALA A 225 6.71 9.07 -3.35
N PRO A 226 6.86 10.23 -2.66
CA PRO A 226 8.07 10.51 -1.91
C PRO A 226 8.21 9.61 -0.68
N ASN A 227 9.41 9.56 -0.13
CA ASN A 227 9.62 9.03 1.20
C ASN A 227 8.82 9.85 2.24
N GLN A 228 8.69 9.30 3.43
CA GLN A 228 7.95 9.94 4.52
C GLN A 228 8.66 11.24 4.95
N GLY A 229 7.90 12.31 5.05
CA GLY A 229 8.36 13.66 5.38
C GLY A 229 7.22 14.55 5.82
N LEU A 230 7.49 15.85 6.00
CA LEU A 230 6.41 16.78 6.33
C LEU A 230 5.40 16.85 5.18
N GLY A 231 4.14 16.99 5.57
CA GLY A 231 3.06 17.10 4.58
C GLY A 231 1.71 17.39 5.22
N VAL A 232 0.75 17.59 4.35
CA VAL A 232 -0.66 17.75 4.69
C VAL A 232 -1.52 16.95 3.73
N VAL A 233 -2.55 16.30 4.28
CA VAL A 233 -3.55 15.55 3.50
C VAL A 233 -4.94 15.97 3.94
N LEU A 234 -5.83 16.19 2.99
CA LEU A 234 -7.24 16.50 3.20
C LEU A 234 -8.11 15.46 2.50
N GLY A 235 -9.05 14.87 3.24
CA GLY A 235 -10.09 13.99 2.70
C GLY A 235 -11.48 14.59 2.94
N LEU A 236 -12.34 14.49 1.95
CA LEU A 236 -13.70 15.04 1.97
C LEU A 236 -14.68 14.11 1.25
N MET A 237 -15.78 13.73 1.92
CA MET A 237 -16.98 13.21 1.27
C MET A 237 -17.81 14.38 0.74
N ALA A 238 -17.65 14.70 -0.55
CA ALA A 238 -18.39 15.79 -1.19
C ALA A 238 -19.90 15.49 -1.28
N THR A 239 -20.24 14.22 -1.46
CA THR A 239 -21.62 13.68 -1.36
C THR A 239 -21.56 12.38 -0.56
N ASP A 240 -22.62 11.60 -0.49
CA ASP A 240 -22.60 10.27 0.15
C ASP A 240 -21.80 9.24 -0.66
N ASN A 241 -21.56 9.52 -1.94
CA ASN A 241 -20.92 8.60 -2.88
C ASN A 241 -19.66 9.15 -3.56
N ILE A 242 -19.44 10.46 -3.51
CA ILE A 242 -18.26 11.10 -4.15
C ILE A 242 -17.34 11.60 -3.06
N TYR A 243 -16.07 11.21 -3.16
CA TYR A 243 -15.03 11.71 -2.28
C TYR A 243 -13.93 12.43 -3.05
N VAL A 244 -13.22 13.28 -2.35
CA VAL A 244 -12.00 13.95 -2.81
C VAL A 244 -10.93 13.78 -1.75
N VAL A 245 -9.73 13.36 -2.16
CA VAL A 245 -8.54 13.34 -1.32
C VAL A 245 -7.47 14.15 -2.04
N GLY A 246 -6.76 14.99 -1.32
CA GLY A 246 -5.65 15.74 -1.86
C GLY A 246 -4.59 15.99 -0.80
N GLY A 247 -3.36 16.16 -1.25
CA GLY A 247 -2.25 16.37 -0.33
C GLY A 247 -1.05 17.03 -0.99
N LEU A 248 -0.16 17.48 -0.11
CA LEU A 248 1.15 18.00 -0.42
C LEU A 248 2.12 17.36 0.56
N ALA A 249 3.22 16.81 0.06
CA ALA A 249 4.27 16.19 0.84
C ALA A 249 5.65 16.65 0.37
N ASP A 250 6.61 16.66 1.26
CA ASP A 250 8.02 16.92 0.96
C ASP A 250 8.56 15.85 0.01
N SER A 251 9.10 16.26 -1.15
CA SER A 251 9.70 15.35 -2.12
C SER A 251 11.07 14.82 -1.71
N ASN A 252 11.72 15.47 -0.74
CA ASN A 252 13.06 15.14 -0.25
C ASN A 252 13.04 14.56 1.19
N GLY A 253 11.88 14.19 1.71
CA GLY A 253 11.75 13.63 3.06
C GLY A 253 12.68 12.44 3.28
N ASP A 254 13.41 12.44 4.40
CA ASP A 254 14.26 11.34 4.84
C ASP A 254 13.81 10.89 6.25
N PRO A 255 13.02 9.80 6.35
CA PRO A 255 12.49 9.35 7.63
C PRO A 255 13.56 8.86 8.61
N THR A 256 14.81 8.68 8.15
CA THR A 256 15.97 8.32 8.99
C THR A 256 16.62 9.53 9.66
N LYS A 257 16.26 10.75 9.20
CA LYS A 257 16.78 12.04 9.68
C LYS A 257 15.64 12.99 10.05
N PRO A 258 14.85 12.69 11.08
CA PRO A 258 13.71 13.52 11.45
C PRO A 258 14.08 14.96 11.83
N GLU A 259 15.33 15.22 12.20
CA GLU A 259 15.87 16.56 12.45
C GLU A 259 15.88 17.46 11.22
N ASP A 260 15.97 16.88 10.02
CA ASP A 260 16.05 17.62 8.75
C ASP A 260 14.67 17.89 8.12
N PHE A 261 13.58 17.35 8.65
CA PHE A 261 12.25 17.51 8.05
C PHE A 261 11.81 18.96 7.83
N PHE A 262 12.12 19.86 8.78
CA PHE A 262 11.74 21.26 8.65
C PHE A 262 12.57 21.98 7.59
N SER A 263 13.88 21.74 7.55
CA SER A 263 14.75 22.33 6.53
C SER A 263 14.41 21.81 5.14
N SER A 264 14.23 20.51 4.97
CA SER A 264 13.82 19.91 3.70
C SER A 264 12.49 20.52 3.20
N PHE A 265 11.49 20.61 4.05
CA PHE A 265 10.18 21.12 3.65
C PHE A 265 10.19 22.61 3.34
N PHE A 266 10.85 23.46 4.17
CA PHE A 266 10.74 24.92 4.06
C PHE A 266 11.89 25.58 3.28
N ASP A 267 13.10 25.00 3.31
CA ASP A 267 14.27 25.60 2.67
C ASP A 267 14.40 25.08 1.22
N ASP A 268 14.27 23.75 1.00
CA ASP A 268 14.30 23.17 -0.36
C ASP A 268 13.03 23.52 -1.14
N SER A 269 11.87 23.48 -0.47
CA SER A 269 10.55 23.82 -1.05
C SER A 269 10.24 23.07 -2.33
N GLU A 270 10.55 21.78 -2.36
CA GLU A 270 10.31 20.85 -3.47
C GLU A 270 9.25 19.84 -3.04
N TYR A 271 8.09 19.84 -3.72
CA TYR A 271 6.90 19.14 -3.24
C TYR A 271 6.36 18.13 -4.23
N PHE A 272 5.78 17.07 -3.67
CA PHE A 272 4.84 16.20 -4.36
C PHE A 272 3.42 16.61 -3.99
N THR A 273 2.60 16.86 -4.99
CA THR A 273 1.19 17.21 -4.82
C THR A 273 0.29 16.22 -5.54
N HIS A 274 -0.87 15.94 -4.97
CA HIS A 274 -1.86 15.09 -5.61
C HIS A 274 -3.28 15.55 -5.31
N VAL A 275 -4.19 15.19 -6.21
CA VAL A 275 -5.63 15.25 -6.00
C VAL A 275 -6.27 14.00 -6.59
N GLU A 276 -7.16 13.39 -5.83
CA GLU A 276 -7.93 12.21 -6.21
C GLU A 276 -9.41 12.53 -6.08
N ILE A 277 -10.17 12.13 -7.08
CA ILE A 277 -11.63 12.14 -7.04
C ILE A 277 -12.12 10.71 -7.27
N GLY A 278 -13.04 10.26 -6.42
CA GLY A 278 -13.52 8.89 -6.49
C GLY A 278 -15.00 8.76 -6.15
N TRP A 279 -15.52 7.62 -6.59
CA TRP A 279 -16.86 7.14 -6.27
C TRP A 279 -16.79 5.90 -5.42
N THR A 280 -17.66 5.83 -4.42
CA THR A 280 -17.90 4.66 -3.57
C THR A 280 -19.39 4.58 -3.22
N PRO A 281 -19.97 3.39 -2.97
CA PRO A 281 -21.36 3.28 -2.52
C PRO A 281 -21.59 3.92 -1.14
N SER A 282 -20.55 3.96 -0.29
CA SER A 282 -20.58 4.60 1.04
C SER A 282 -19.14 4.76 1.56
N GLN A 283 -18.91 5.67 2.51
CA GLN A 283 -17.59 5.96 3.04
C GLN A 283 -16.91 4.75 3.72
N ASP A 284 -17.66 3.87 4.35
CA ASP A 284 -17.15 2.63 4.97
C ASP A 284 -16.69 1.59 3.96
N ARG A 285 -16.98 1.78 2.66
CA ARG A 285 -16.56 0.91 1.57
C ARG A 285 -15.53 1.56 0.64
N ILE A 286 -15.00 2.73 1.01
CA ILE A 286 -14.15 3.56 0.15
C ILE A 286 -12.95 2.83 -0.48
N TYR A 287 -12.40 1.80 0.18
CA TYR A 287 -11.29 1.00 -0.33
C TYR A 287 -11.69 -0.41 -0.82
N LEU A 288 -12.95 -0.78 -0.66
CA LEU A 288 -13.48 -2.08 -1.11
C LEU A 288 -14.19 -1.96 -2.46
N ASP A 289 -15.08 -0.96 -2.56
CA ASP A 289 -15.85 -0.67 -3.76
C ASP A 289 -15.56 0.77 -4.15
N ASN A 290 -14.59 0.98 -5.03
CA ASN A 290 -14.27 2.31 -5.48
C ASN A 290 -13.91 2.36 -6.97
N ILE A 291 -14.10 3.54 -7.54
CA ILE A 291 -13.56 3.94 -8.83
C ILE A 291 -13.00 5.32 -8.63
N HIS A 292 -11.71 5.53 -8.87
CA HIS A 292 -11.09 6.83 -8.67
C HIS A 292 -10.05 7.16 -9.75
N LEU A 293 -9.82 8.45 -9.90
CA LEU A 293 -8.77 9.04 -10.71
C LEU A 293 -7.94 9.95 -9.83
N THR A 294 -6.64 9.69 -9.81
CA THR A 294 -5.63 10.49 -9.13
C THR A 294 -4.84 11.27 -10.19
N TYR A 295 -4.67 12.57 -10.00
CA TYR A 295 -3.69 13.39 -10.70
C TYR A 295 -2.60 13.80 -9.71
N TRP A 296 -1.34 13.79 -10.17
CA TRP A 296 -0.20 14.18 -9.36
C TRP A 296 0.75 15.09 -10.14
N TYR A 297 1.52 15.89 -9.39
CA TYR A 297 2.62 16.70 -9.86
C TYR A 297 3.75 16.66 -8.83
N ALA A 298 4.98 16.48 -9.29
CA ALA A 298 6.20 16.54 -8.48
C ALA A 298 7.10 17.66 -8.99
N ASP A 299 7.58 18.50 -8.08
CA ASP A 299 8.59 19.51 -8.40
C ASP A 299 9.93 18.87 -8.78
N GLU A 300 10.75 19.61 -9.52
CA GLU A 300 12.14 19.24 -9.77
C GLU A 300 12.88 19.07 -8.43
N ARG A 301 13.52 17.90 -8.23
CA ARG A 301 14.40 17.67 -7.09
C ARG A 301 15.83 17.98 -7.50
N LYS A 302 16.25 19.22 -7.31
CA LYS A 302 17.52 19.77 -7.82
C LYS A 302 18.74 19.04 -7.31
N ALA A 303 18.79 18.74 -6.00
CA ALA A 303 19.91 18.03 -5.39
C ALA A 303 20.04 16.59 -5.88
N ALA A 304 18.92 15.94 -6.22
CA ALA A 304 18.87 14.58 -6.75
C ALA A 304 19.01 14.52 -8.28
N GLY A 305 18.92 15.67 -8.97
CA GLY A 305 18.95 15.74 -10.45
C GLY A 305 17.73 15.09 -11.10
N VAL A 306 16.60 15.07 -10.41
CA VAL A 306 15.34 14.51 -10.93
C VAL A 306 14.47 15.65 -11.44
N PRO A 307 14.06 15.65 -12.73
CA PRO A 307 13.22 16.71 -13.29
C PRO A 307 11.83 16.75 -12.62
N ASP A 308 11.14 17.87 -12.77
CA ASP A 308 9.71 17.93 -12.46
C ASP A 308 8.91 17.00 -13.36
N GLY A 309 7.71 16.66 -12.92
CA GLY A 309 6.86 15.78 -13.71
C GLY A 309 5.44 15.73 -13.20
N TRP A 310 4.58 15.11 -14.02
CA TRP A 310 3.19 14.94 -13.72
C TRP A 310 2.65 13.60 -14.24
N GLY A 311 1.53 13.22 -13.72
CA GLY A 311 0.89 12.01 -14.20
C GLY A 311 -0.51 11.84 -13.65
N TRP A 312 -1.10 10.72 -14.03
CA TRP A 312 -2.39 10.30 -13.52
C TRP A 312 -2.44 8.78 -13.31
N ALA A 313 -3.26 8.37 -12.37
CA ALA A 313 -3.52 6.96 -12.12
C ALA A 313 -5.03 6.74 -11.91
N PHE A 314 -5.57 5.74 -12.59
CA PHE A 314 -6.94 5.27 -12.45
C PHE A 314 -6.95 3.96 -11.67
N SER A 315 -7.93 3.79 -10.79
CA SER A 315 -8.14 2.53 -10.09
C SER A 315 -9.62 2.23 -9.97
N ALA A 316 -9.98 0.97 -10.17
CA ALA A 316 -11.30 0.44 -9.94
C ALA A 316 -11.21 -0.90 -9.21
N SER A 317 -11.97 -1.07 -8.13
CA SER A 317 -12.11 -2.32 -7.41
C SER A 317 -13.54 -2.51 -6.93
N LYS A 318 -13.93 -3.76 -6.74
CA LYS A 318 -15.25 -4.12 -6.22
C LYS A 318 -15.16 -5.35 -5.33
N PHE A 319 -15.77 -5.29 -4.16
CA PHE A 319 -15.83 -6.41 -3.24
C PHE A 319 -17.18 -7.13 -3.34
N ILE A 320 -17.16 -8.31 -3.98
CA ILE A 320 -18.34 -9.08 -4.37
C ILE A 320 -18.53 -10.23 -3.40
N ASP A 321 -19.76 -10.38 -2.88
CA ASP A 321 -20.18 -11.48 -1.98
C ASP A 321 -19.26 -11.67 -0.77
N ASP A 322 -18.64 -10.59 -0.31
CA ASP A 322 -17.67 -10.57 0.80
C ASP A 322 -16.49 -11.55 0.60
N LYS A 323 -16.15 -11.87 -0.65
CA LYS A 323 -15.11 -12.86 -1.00
C LYS A 323 -14.21 -12.42 -2.14
N TRP A 324 -14.77 -11.91 -3.23
CA TRP A 324 -14.02 -11.63 -4.45
C TRP A 324 -13.72 -10.16 -4.58
N MET A 325 -12.46 -9.81 -4.83
CA MET A 325 -12.04 -8.43 -5.08
C MET A 325 -11.28 -8.32 -6.40
N PRO A 326 -11.97 -8.30 -7.56
CA PRO A 326 -11.35 -7.91 -8.81
C PRO A 326 -10.91 -6.45 -8.77
N PHE A 327 -9.81 -6.14 -9.47
CA PHE A 327 -9.29 -4.79 -9.61
C PHE A 327 -8.74 -4.54 -11.02
N LEU A 328 -8.75 -3.27 -11.41
CA LEU A 328 -8.09 -2.74 -12.60
C LEU A 328 -7.43 -1.41 -12.24
N ARG A 329 -6.17 -1.24 -12.61
CA ARG A 329 -5.40 -0.02 -12.37
C ARG A 329 -4.64 0.35 -13.62
N LEU A 330 -4.60 1.64 -13.93
CA LEU A 330 -3.93 2.21 -15.10
C LEU A 330 -3.14 3.42 -14.63
N GLY A 331 -1.93 3.60 -15.12
CA GLY A 331 -1.10 4.74 -14.78
C GLY A 331 -0.32 5.28 -15.96
N TYR A 332 -0.06 6.60 -15.91
CA TYR A 332 0.81 7.34 -16.81
C TYR A 332 1.62 8.37 -16.04
N ALA A 333 2.89 8.47 -16.37
CA ALA A 333 3.80 9.47 -15.86
C ALA A 333 4.57 10.13 -17.01
N GLU A 334 4.79 11.43 -16.88
CA GLU A 334 5.76 12.18 -17.65
C GLU A 334 6.78 12.74 -16.64
N ASP A 335 7.96 12.14 -16.60
CA ASP A 335 9.07 12.47 -15.70
C ASP A 335 8.75 12.38 -14.18
N GLY A 336 9.23 13.33 -13.38
CA GLY A 336 9.01 13.38 -11.92
C GLY A 336 9.72 12.30 -11.11
N GLY A 337 10.53 11.43 -11.74
CA GLY A 337 11.24 10.33 -11.09
C GLY A 337 10.37 9.08 -10.88
N ALA A 338 9.25 8.95 -11.60
CA ALA A 338 8.46 7.74 -11.60
C ALA A 338 9.27 6.54 -12.14
N LEU A 339 9.08 5.35 -11.57
CA LEU A 339 9.76 4.14 -12.06
C LEU A 339 9.23 3.71 -13.42
N TRP A 340 7.94 3.88 -13.67
CA TRP A 340 7.31 3.51 -14.92
C TRP A 340 6.61 4.70 -15.58
N GLU A 341 6.78 4.82 -16.90
CA GLU A 341 6.04 5.78 -17.74
C GLU A 341 4.58 5.37 -17.86
N ARG A 342 4.32 4.07 -18.01
CA ARG A 342 2.98 3.50 -18.19
C ARG A 342 2.83 2.19 -17.44
N SER A 343 1.64 1.97 -16.92
CA SER A 343 1.31 0.76 -16.21
C SER A 343 -0.14 0.34 -16.45
N ILE A 344 -0.36 -0.96 -16.57
CA ILE A 344 -1.69 -1.58 -16.55
C ILE A 344 -1.60 -2.76 -15.62
N SER A 345 -2.33 -2.73 -14.49
CA SER A 345 -2.42 -3.82 -13.53
C SER A 345 -3.86 -4.29 -13.39
N THR A 346 -4.06 -5.59 -13.39
CA THR A 346 -5.37 -6.21 -13.11
C THR A 346 -5.18 -7.47 -12.30
N GLY A 347 -6.21 -7.90 -11.60
CA GLY A 347 -6.12 -9.10 -10.80
C GLY A 347 -7.34 -9.35 -9.94
N LEU A 348 -7.17 -10.24 -8.99
CA LEU A 348 -8.23 -10.74 -8.14
C LEU A 348 -7.70 -11.09 -6.76
N GLY A 349 -8.34 -10.57 -5.71
CA GLY A 349 -8.24 -11.08 -4.35
C GLY A 349 -9.38 -12.05 -4.04
N TYR A 350 -9.10 -13.10 -3.30
CA TYR A 350 -10.11 -14.04 -2.81
C TYR A 350 -9.95 -14.26 -1.30
N TYR A 351 -10.93 -13.79 -0.55
CA TYR A 351 -10.99 -13.90 0.90
C TYR A 351 -11.67 -15.21 1.31
N MET A 352 -10.95 -16.03 2.07
CA MET A 352 -11.43 -17.31 2.58
C MET A 352 -11.69 -17.25 4.08
N ALA A 353 -12.35 -18.27 4.62
CA ALA A 353 -12.49 -18.47 6.07
C ALA A 353 -12.87 -17.21 6.86
N GLY A 354 -13.85 -16.44 6.37
CA GLY A 354 -14.30 -15.23 7.04
C GLY A 354 -13.31 -14.06 6.92
N ARG A 355 -12.54 -13.99 5.80
CA ARG A 355 -11.59 -12.94 5.42
C ARG A 355 -10.25 -12.95 6.13
N LYS A 356 -9.86 -14.06 6.70
CA LYS A 356 -8.56 -14.20 7.35
C LYS A 356 -7.50 -14.72 6.40
N ASP A 357 -7.83 -15.79 5.69
CA ASP A 357 -7.00 -16.30 4.62
C ASP A 357 -7.33 -15.50 3.36
N LEU A 358 -6.31 -15.03 2.68
CA LEU A 358 -6.42 -14.25 1.46
C LEU A 358 -5.52 -14.85 0.38
N ALA A 359 -6.09 -15.21 -0.76
CA ALA A 359 -5.34 -15.49 -1.96
C ALA A 359 -5.41 -14.29 -2.90
N GLY A 360 -4.36 -14.05 -3.65
CA GLY A 360 -4.34 -13.03 -4.69
C GLY A 360 -3.58 -13.48 -5.91
N ILE A 361 -4.01 -12.99 -7.08
CA ILE A 361 -3.28 -13.08 -8.34
C ILE A 361 -3.37 -11.72 -9.04
N GLY A 362 -2.22 -11.23 -9.51
CA GLY A 362 -2.09 -9.98 -10.25
C GLY A 362 -1.33 -10.17 -11.54
N LEU A 363 -1.68 -9.40 -12.55
CA LEU A 363 -1.03 -9.31 -13.86
C LEU A 363 -0.74 -7.84 -14.13
N ASN A 364 0.49 -7.53 -14.50
CA ASN A 364 0.90 -6.18 -14.85
C ASN A 364 1.64 -6.17 -16.19
N TRP A 365 1.41 -5.14 -16.97
CA TRP A 365 2.27 -4.65 -18.04
C TRP A 365 2.79 -3.27 -17.65
N SER A 366 4.08 -3.04 -17.83
CA SER A 366 4.69 -1.75 -17.55
C SER A 366 5.75 -1.38 -18.58
N ARG A 367 5.87 -0.07 -18.80
CA ARG A 367 6.98 0.54 -19.54
C ARG A 367 7.86 1.28 -18.55
N PRO A 368 9.14 0.89 -18.41
CA PRO A 368 10.09 1.61 -17.59
C PRO A 368 10.20 3.09 -18.03
N SER A 369 10.35 3.98 -17.06
CA SER A 369 10.58 5.41 -17.30
C SER A 369 12.03 5.64 -17.70
N GLU A 370 12.27 6.49 -18.72
CA GLU A 370 13.63 6.83 -19.16
C GLU A 370 14.42 7.58 -18.07
N THR A 371 13.73 8.43 -17.31
CA THR A 371 14.33 9.23 -16.23
C THR A 371 14.42 8.48 -14.91
N GLY A 372 13.52 7.52 -14.64
CA GLY A 372 13.50 6.75 -13.39
C GLY A 372 14.36 5.48 -13.44
N ILE A 373 14.40 4.78 -14.57
CA ILE A 373 15.09 3.49 -14.71
C ILE A 373 16.22 3.58 -15.73
N GLY A 374 15.96 4.09 -16.94
CA GLY A 374 16.96 4.22 -18.00
C GLY A 374 16.37 4.25 -19.40
N THR A 375 17.17 4.71 -20.36
CA THR A 375 16.75 4.91 -21.75
C THR A 375 16.84 3.63 -22.59
N GLY A 376 15.94 3.48 -23.56
CA GLY A 376 15.97 2.39 -24.54
C GLY A 376 15.57 1.03 -23.99
N LEU A 377 14.86 0.99 -22.88
CA LEU A 377 14.37 -0.24 -22.27
C LEU A 377 13.05 -0.69 -22.90
N ASP A 378 12.89 -1.99 -23.00
CA ASP A 378 11.65 -2.61 -23.50
C ASP A 378 10.58 -2.71 -22.41
N ASP A 379 9.34 -2.93 -22.84
CA ASP A 379 8.20 -3.21 -21.95
C ASP A 379 8.42 -4.53 -21.21
N GLN A 380 7.99 -4.59 -19.97
CA GLN A 380 8.07 -5.78 -19.12
C GLN A 380 6.70 -6.19 -18.58
N TYR A 381 6.58 -7.45 -18.14
CA TYR A 381 5.34 -7.97 -17.56
C TYR A 381 5.62 -8.63 -16.23
N THR A 382 4.66 -8.53 -15.31
CA THR A 382 4.76 -9.13 -13.98
C THR A 382 3.50 -9.93 -13.69
N VAL A 383 3.68 -11.16 -13.22
CA VAL A 383 2.60 -11.95 -12.61
C VAL A 383 3.01 -12.20 -11.16
N GLU A 384 2.12 -11.93 -10.23
CA GLU A 384 2.32 -12.30 -8.82
C GLU A 384 1.12 -13.10 -8.34
N ALA A 385 1.38 -14.18 -7.60
CA ALA A 385 0.36 -14.94 -6.88
C ALA A 385 0.82 -15.19 -5.45
N PHE A 386 -0.05 -14.95 -4.48
CA PHE A 386 0.23 -15.19 -3.08
C PHE A 386 -0.93 -15.89 -2.37
N TYR A 387 -0.62 -16.50 -1.22
CA TYR A 387 -1.62 -17.02 -0.31
C TYR A 387 -1.25 -16.69 1.13
N ARG A 388 -2.02 -15.77 1.77
CA ARG A 388 -1.86 -15.45 3.19
C ARG A 388 -2.59 -16.48 4.05
N TRP A 389 -1.85 -17.20 4.82
CA TRP A 389 -2.32 -18.15 5.81
C TRP A 389 -2.36 -17.47 7.18
N GLN A 390 -3.54 -17.08 7.64
CA GLN A 390 -3.71 -16.53 8.99
C GLN A 390 -3.82 -17.67 9.99
N LEU A 391 -2.73 -18.05 10.63
CA LEU A 391 -2.65 -19.19 11.53
C LEU A 391 -3.26 -18.90 12.92
N SER A 392 -3.08 -17.67 13.42
CA SER A 392 -3.69 -17.16 14.63
C SER A 392 -4.00 -15.68 14.46
N GLN A 393 -4.64 -15.02 15.42
CA GLN A 393 -4.86 -13.56 15.37
C GLN A 393 -3.55 -12.80 15.13
N ASN A 394 -2.46 -13.32 15.65
CA ASN A 394 -1.17 -12.64 15.76
C ASN A 394 -0.12 -13.14 14.79
N PHE A 395 -0.40 -14.21 14.03
CA PHE A 395 0.62 -14.82 13.19
C PHE A 395 0.07 -15.27 11.85
N ALA A 396 0.70 -14.79 10.79
CA ALA A 396 0.42 -15.17 9.42
C ALA A 396 1.70 -15.60 8.69
N ILE A 397 1.54 -16.54 7.75
CA ILE A 397 2.58 -16.95 6.77
C ILE A 397 2.02 -16.73 5.39
N THR A 398 2.82 -16.16 4.50
CA THR A 398 2.42 -15.84 3.13
C THR A 398 3.48 -16.32 2.14
N PRO A 399 3.36 -17.52 1.57
CA PRO A 399 4.09 -17.87 0.36
C PRO A 399 3.64 -16.98 -0.80
N ASP A 400 4.60 -16.65 -1.66
CA ASP A 400 4.48 -15.75 -2.78
C ASP A 400 5.28 -16.29 -3.97
N VAL A 401 4.78 -16.12 -5.18
CA VAL A 401 5.50 -16.42 -6.41
C VAL A 401 5.30 -15.30 -7.40
N GLN A 402 6.40 -14.83 -7.97
CA GLN A 402 6.40 -13.83 -9.02
C GLN A 402 7.04 -14.41 -10.29
N LEU A 403 6.46 -14.10 -11.44
CA LEU A 403 7.02 -14.36 -12.74
C LEU A 403 7.22 -13.00 -13.44
N LEU A 404 8.47 -12.67 -13.68
CA LEU A 404 8.91 -11.47 -14.38
C LEU A 404 9.23 -11.86 -15.81
N ILE A 405 8.50 -11.33 -16.79
CA ILE A 405 8.63 -11.66 -18.21
C ILE A 405 9.21 -10.47 -18.93
N ASP A 406 10.19 -10.71 -19.80
CA ASP A 406 10.96 -9.70 -20.52
C ASP A 406 11.52 -8.63 -19.55
N PRO A 407 12.30 -9.04 -18.51
CA PRO A 407 12.80 -8.11 -17.51
C PRO A 407 13.67 -7.03 -18.15
N ALA A 408 13.25 -5.77 -18.01
CA ALA A 408 13.74 -4.66 -18.82
C ALA A 408 15.25 -4.38 -18.70
N LEU A 409 15.86 -4.73 -17.55
CA LEU A 409 17.29 -4.55 -17.27
C LEU A 409 18.11 -5.84 -17.46
N ASN A 410 17.47 -6.95 -17.90
CA ASN A 410 18.15 -8.23 -18.16
C ASN A 410 17.64 -8.85 -19.48
N SER A 411 18.13 -8.31 -20.58
CA SER A 411 17.76 -8.78 -21.92
C SER A 411 18.31 -10.18 -22.27
N ALA A 412 19.13 -10.78 -21.42
CA ALA A 412 19.62 -12.15 -21.60
C ALA A 412 18.56 -13.19 -21.23
N GLU A 413 17.62 -12.82 -20.34
CA GLU A 413 16.58 -13.70 -19.85
C GLU A 413 15.22 -13.28 -20.37
N SER A 414 14.44 -14.25 -20.85
CA SER A 414 13.04 -14.00 -21.24
C SER A 414 12.07 -14.05 -20.07
N SER A 415 12.47 -14.67 -18.96
CA SER A 415 11.66 -14.72 -17.73
C SER A 415 12.49 -15.10 -16.51
N ILE A 416 12.11 -14.52 -15.37
CA ILE A 416 12.70 -14.80 -14.07
C ILE A 416 11.60 -15.17 -13.09
N TRP A 417 11.77 -16.26 -12.36
CA TRP A 417 10.91 -16.67 -11.27
C TRP A 417 11.48 -16.19 -9.95
N VAL A 418 10.63 -15.56 -9.11
CA VAL A 418 10.97 -15.20 -7.74
C VAL A 418 10.03 -15.92 -6.79
N LEU A 419 10.59 -16.67 -5.86
CA LEU A 419 9.84 -17.37 -4.82
C LEU A 419 10.02 -16.62 -3.50
N GLY A 420 8.92 -16.24 -2.86
CA GLY A 420 8.89 -15.49 -1.62
C GLY A 420 8.24 -16.25 -0.47
N LEU A 421 8.70 -15.99 0.74
CA LEU A 421 8.04 -16.43 1.97
C LEU A 421 8.06 -15.30 2.99
N ARG A 422 6.89 -14.78 3.34
CA ARG A 422 6.72 -13.72 4.33
C ARG A 422 6.06 -14.28 5.59
N GLY A 423 6.64 -13.97 6.75
CA GLY A 423 6.05 -14.25 8.05
C GLY A 423 5.78 -12.95 8.80
N ARG A 424 4.57 -12.77 9.36
CA ARG A 424 4.20 -11.58 10.16
C ARG A 424 3.69 -11.98 11.52
N LEU A 425 4.28 -11.40 12.57
CA LEU A 425 3.85 -11.52 13.96
C LEU A 425 3.38 -10.14 14.44
N THR A 426 2.18 -10.06 15.06
CA THR A 426 1.59 -8.82 15.62
C THR A 426 1.30 -8.96 17.11
N LEU A 427 1.48 -7.85 17.87
CA LEU A 427 1.27 -7.81 19.33
C LEU A 427 0.54 -6.54 19.78
#